data_1573296944498382a7575d7a030f4858
#
_entry.id   1573296944498382a7575d7a030f4858
#
_cell.length_a   1.000
_cell.length_b   1.000
_cell.length_c   1.000
_cell.angle_alpha   90.00
_cell.angle_beta   90.00
_cell.angle_gamma   90.00
#
_symmetry.space_group_name_H-M   'P 1'
#
loop_
_entity.id
_entity.type
_entity.pdbx_description
1 polymer ?
#
loop_
_entity_poly.entity_id
_entity_poly.type
_entity_poly.pdbx_seq_one_letter_code
_entity_poly.pdbx_strand_id
1 'polypeptide(L)'
;LLAKNIFVFGQCMEGTQFYGLFGMVLSLYRQNKFPGIGQMFRYTLRDESNHIELFRNLFMDLIEENREIWTADFKEELRQTMAEGIRLEKDFIRDCLPVNAVGLSIEEFLTYIDYIADRRLEGCGLTPLSPGIKNPLPWLAEMMDIKKEQNFFEGRVTEYQKSSALHGSSDDEL
;
A
#
# COMPACT_ATOMS: atom_id res chain seq x y z
N LEU A 1 8.20 14.82 20.10
CA LEU A 1 7.98 13.36 20.12
C LEU A 1 6.61 12.99 19.52
N LEU A 2 5.49 13.59 19.97
CA LEU A 2 4.14 13.22 19.50
C LEU A 2 3.99 13.40 17.98
N ALA A 3 4.34 14.57 17.44
CA ALA A 3 4.26 14.84 16.00
C ALA A 3 5.06 13.83 15.16
N LYS A 4 6.29 13.49 15.60
CA LYS A 4 7.10 12.45 14.95
C LYS A 4 6.41 11.09 14.95
N ASN A 5 5.83 10.68 16.08
CA ASN A 5 5.14 9.39 16.18
C ASN A 5 3.91 9.34 15.26
N ILE A 6 3.10 10.40 15.20
CA ILE A 6 1.95 10.50 14.28
C ILE A 6 2.41 10.35 12.83
N PHE A 7 3.48 11.06 12.45
CA PHE A 7 4.06 10.94 11.11
C PHE A 7 4.57 9.53 10.81
N VAL A 8 5.31 8.92 11.75
CA VAL A 8 5.88 7.57 11.57
C VAL A 8 4.77 6.54 11.37
N PHE A 9 3.77 6.51 12.25
CA PHE A 9 2.68 5.54 12.12
C PHE A 9 1.87 5.78 10.85
N GLY A 10 1.36 6.98 10.62
CA GLY A 10 0.43 7.24 9.54
C GLY A 10 1.07 7.34 8.16
N GLN A 11 2.24 7.95 8.04
CA GLN A 11 2.83 8.19 6.72
C GLN A 11 3.92 7.19 6.36
N CYS A 12 4.75 6.79 7.34
CA CYS A 12 5.84 5.86 7.08
C CYS A 12 5.36 4.40 7.11
N MET A 13 4.71 3.95 8.18
CA MET A 13 4.27 2.56 8.33
C MET A 13 3.02 2.28 7.48
N GLU A 14 1.88 2.86 7.80
CA GLU A 14 0.63 2.61 7.09
C GLU A 14 0.64 3.18 5.67
N GLY A 15 1.22 4.38 5.50
CA GLY A 15 1.25 5.08 4.21
C GLY A 15 2.28 4.58 3.22
N THR A 16 3.31 3.84 3.65
CA THR A 16 4.42 3.42 2.80
C THR A 16 4.77 1.94 2.98
N GLN A 17 5.08 1.46 4.18
CA GLN A 17 5.58 0.11 4.40
C GLN A 17 4.52 -0.99 4.14
N PHE A 18 3.25 -0.75 4.41
CA PHE A 18 2.19 -1.73 4.09
C PHE A 18 2.01 -1.95 2.59
N TYR A 19 2.43 -0.99 1.77
CA TYR A 19 2.21 -1.04 0.32
C TYR A 19 3.09 -2.07 -0.40
N GLY A 20 4.19 -2.52 0.20
CA GLY A 20 4.95 -3.66 -0.27
C GLY A 20 4.09 -4.92 -0.29
N LEU A 21 3.51 -5.28 0.84
CA LEU A 21 2.64 -6.45 0.95
C LEU A 21 1.38 -6.32 0.08
N PHE A 22 0.73 -5.14 0.10
CA PHE A 22 -0.47 -4.91 -0.72
C PHE A 22 -0.19 -5.10 -2.20
N GLY A 23 0.90 -4.56 -2.72
CA GLY A 23 1.28 -4.70 -4.11
C GLY A 23 1.51 -6.16 -4.51
N MET A 24 2.18 -6.95 -3.67
CA MET A 24 2.40 -8.38 -3.90
C MET A 24 1.09 -9.16 -3.97
N VAL A 25 0.23 -9.02 -2.97
CA VAL A 25 -1.06 -9.75 -2.91
C VAL A 25 -2.00 -9.32 -4.03
N LEU A 26 -2.11 -8.01 -4.29
CA LEU A 26 -2.98 -7.49 -5.32
C LEU A 26 -2.48 -7.80 -6.75
N SER A 27 -1.19 -8.01 -6.93
CA SER A 27 -0.64 -8.53 -8.19
C SER A 27 -1.11 -9.97 -8.47
N LEU A 28 -1.16 -10.83 -7.46
CA LEU A 28 -1.75 -12.16 -7.56
C LEU A 28 -3.25 -12.09 -7.86
N TYR A 29 -3.95 -11.20 -7.20
CA TYR A 29 -5.37 -10.97 -7.44
C TYR A 29 -5.67 -10.56 -8.89
N ARG A 30 -4.87 -9.66 -9.48
CA ARG A 30 -4.99 -9.29 -10.90
C ARG A 30 -4.84 -10.47 -11.86
N GLN A 31 -4.09 -11.49 -11.47
CA GLN A 31 -3.91 -12.73 -12.23
C GLN A 31 -4.97 -13.77 -11.91
N ASN A 32 -6.06 -13.37 -11.26
CA ASN A 32 -7.14 -14.26 -10.81
C ASN A 32 -6.66 -15.38 -9.86
N LYS A 33 -5.59 -15.09 -9.09
CA LYS A 33 -5.08 -15.98 -8.06
C LYS A 33 -5.56 -15.49 -6.69
N PHE A 34 -5.97 -16.42 -5.84
CA PHE A 34 -6.44 -16.13 -4.47
C PHE A 34 -7.48 -15.01 -4.40
N PRO A 35 -8.59 -15.05 -5.17
CA PRO A 35 -9.53 -13.94 -5.28
C PRO A 35 -10.12 -13.52 -3.94
N GLY A 36 -10.39 -14.45 -3.01
CA GLY A 36 -10.90 -14.12 -1.68
C GLY A 36 -9.90 -13.31 -0.83
N ILE A 37 -8.63 -13.69 -0.86
CA ILE A 37 -7.57 -12.96 -0.15
C ILE A 37 -7.40 -11.57 -0.79
N GLY A 38 -7.32 -11.52 -2.13
CA GLY A 38 -7.19 -10.24 -2.84
C GLY A 38 -8.33 -9.28 -2.57
N GLN A 39 -9.57 -9.78 -2.49
CA GLN A 39 -10.73 -8.97 -2.13
C GLN A 39 -10.60 -8.44 -0.68
N MET A 40 -10.18 -9.25 0.26
CA MET A 40 -9.95 -8.82 1.63
C MET A 40 -8.89 -7.71 1.70
N PHE A 41 -7.77 -7.87 1.00
CA PHE A 41 -6.72 -6.84 0.94
C PHE A 41 -7.17 -5.53 0.29
N ARG A 42 -8.10 -5.56 -0.66
CA ARG A 42 -8.70 -4.35 -1.21
C ARG A 42 -9.51 -3.56 -0.17
N TYR A 43 -10.24 -4.25 0.72
CA TYR A 43 -10.93 -3.58 1.83
C TYR A 43 -9.93 -2.99 2.82
N THR A 44 -8.92 -3.76 3.21
CA THR A 44 -7.85 -3.27 4.10
C THR A 44 -7.17 -2.03 3.51
N LEU A 45 -6.79 -2.07 2.23
CA LEU A 45 -6.15 -0.94 1.54
C LEU A 45 -7.02 0.33 1.55
N ARG A 46 -8.34 0.18 1.42
CA ARG A 46 -9.28 1.30 1.55
C ARG A 46 -9.28 1.86 2.97
N ASP A 47 -9.28 1.00 3.98
CA ASP A 47 -9.26 1.43 5.37
C ASP A 47 -7.94 2.14 5.70
N GLU A 48 -6.81 1.64 5.23
CA GLU A 48 -5.50 2.29 5.36
C GLU A 48 -5.48 3.67 4.69
N SER A 49 -6.19 3.86 3.58
CA SER A 49 -6.30 5.17 2.94
C SER A 49 -6.97 6.20 3.86
N ASN A 50 -7.97 5.80 4.63
CA ASN A 50 -8.62 6.66 5.62
C ASN A 50 -7.68 6.94 6.82
N HIS A 51 -6.93 5.95 7.28
CA HIS A 51 -5.94 6.12 8.35
C HIS A 51 -4.85 7.11 7.95
N ILE A 52 -4.31 6.96 6.75
CA ILE A 52 -3.28 7.87 6.21
C ILE A 52 -3.79 9.32 6.19
N GLU A 53 -5.03 9.54 5.73
CA GLU A 53 -5.64 10.86 5.69
C GLU A 53 -5.87 11.41 7.11
N LEU A 54 -6.38 10.59 8.03
CA LEU A 54 -6.56 10.95 9.42
C LEU A 54 -5.26 11.39 10.08
N PHE A 55 -4.21 10.55 9.99
CA PHE A 55 -2.91 10.85 10.58
C PHE A 55 -2.24 12.06 9.93
N ARG A 56 -2.42 12.24 8.61
CA ARG A 56 -1.95 13.45 7.94
C ARG A 56 -2.61 14.71 8.49
N ASN A 57 -3.91 14.70 8.65
CA ASN A 57 -4.66 15.85 9.17
C ASN A 57 -4.27 16.13 10.61
N LEU A 58 -4.22 15.11 11.48
CA LEU A 58 -3.74 15.24 12.86
C LEU A 58 -2.32 15.81 12.93
N PHE A 59 -1.43 15.36 12.06
CA PHE A 59 -0.07 15.87 11.97
C PHE A 59 -0.05 17.35 11.58
N MET A 60 -0.79 17.73 10.54
CA MET A 60 -0.82 19.10 10.05
C MET A 60 -1.45 20.06 11.07
N ASP A 61 -2.54 19.65 11.73
CA ASP A 61 -3.19 20.44 12.79
C ASP A 61 -2.21 20.64 13.98
N LEU A 62 -1.50 19.58 14.39
CA LEU A 62 -0.52 19.66 15.46
C LEU A 62 0.64 20.61 15.11
N ILE A 63 1.10 20.60 13.86
CA ILE A 63 2.14 21.54 13.38
C ILE A 63 1.61 22.98 13.34
N GLU A 64 0.36 23.18 12.94
CA GLU A 64 -0.26 24.51 12.90
C GLU A 64 -0.42 25.09 14.29
N GLU A 65 -0.83 24.29 15.27
CA GLU A 65 -0.96 24.69 16.67
C GLU A 65 0.38 24.94 17.36
N ASN A 66 1.48 24.31 16.89
CA ASN A 66 2.81 24.34 17.51
C ASN A 66 3.88 24.70 16.46
N ARG A 67 3.77 25.85 15.84
CA ARG A 67 4.64 26.27 14.72
C ARG A 67 6.11 26.31 15.06
N GLU A 68 6.47 26.49 16.33
CA GLU A 68 7.83 26.50 16.83
C GLU A 68 8.57 25.16 16.64
N ILE A 69 7.83 24.03 16.52
CA ILE A 69 8.45 22.73 16.26
C ILE A 69 8.74 22.50 14.75
N TRP A 70 8.16 23.30 13.86
CA TRP A 70 8.30 23.13 12.40
C TRP A 70 9.61 23.70 11.86
N THR A 71 10.72 23.35 12.51
CA THR A 71 12.09 23.78 12.19
C THR A 71 12.66 23.01 10.99
N ALA A 72 13.73 23.55 10.40
CA ALA A 72 14.47 22.88 9.33
C ALA A 72 15.02 21.51 9.80
N ASP A 73 15.53 21.45 11.02
CA ASP A 73 16.08 20.23 11.60
C ASP A 73 15.01 19.17 11.81
N PHE A 74 13.83 19.55 12.30
CA PHE A 74 12.71 18.59 12.47
C PHE A 74 12.20 18.08 11.13
N LYS A 75 12.09 18.93 10.09
CA LYS A 75 11.73 18.52 8.76
C LYS A 75 12.73 17.50 8.17
N GLU A 76 14.01 17.75 8.38
CA GLU A 76 15.06 16.83 7.92
C GLU A 76 15.04 15.52 8.72
N GLU A 77 14.79 15.56 10.02
CA GLU A 77 14.62 14.36 10.85
C GLU A 77 13.47 13.48 10.32
N LEU A 78 12.32 14.07 9.94
CA LEU A 78 11.19 13.34 9.37
C LEU A 78 11.53 12.74 8.01
N ARG A 79 12.24 13.48 7.15
CA ARG A 79 12.70 12.98 5.85
C ARG A 79 13.68 11.80 5.98
N GLN A 80 14.62 11.87 6.90
CA GLN A 80 15.55 10.77 7.21
C GLN A 80 14.80 9.55 7.76
N THR A 81 13.81 9.77 8.60
CA THR A 81 12.96 8.68 9.10
C THR A 81 12.19 8.00 7.97
N MET A 82 11.63 8.77 7.01
CA MET A 82 11.00 8.21 5.82
C MET A 82 12.00 7.45 4.94
N ALA A 83 13.20 8.01 4.72
CA ALA A 83 14.24 7.34 3.93
C ALA A 83 14.63 5.98 4.53
N GLU A 84 14.73 5.88 5.84
CA GLU A 84 14.98 4.59 6.51
C GLU A 84 13.79 3.64 6.37
N GLY A 85 12.55 4.13 6.48
CA GLY A 85 11.34 3.34 6.23
C GLY A 85 11.31 2.77 4.81
N ILE A 86 11.66 3.58 3.80
CA ILE A 86 11.79 3.15 2.40
C ILE A 86 12.85 2.05 2.27
N ARG A 87 14.01 2.23 2.88
CA ARG A 87 15.09 1.25 2.83
C ARG A 87 14.63 -0.11 3.39
N LEU A 88 14.02 -0.10 4.57
CA LEU A 88 13.51 -1.31 5.23
C LEU A 88 12.45 -2.01 4.38
N GLU A 89 11.53 -1.25 3.79
CA GLU A 89 10.49 -1.82 2.94
C GLU A 89 11.05 -2.41 1.65
N LYS A 90 12.03 -1.75 1.03
CA LYS A 90 12.71 -2.29 -0.15
C LYS A 90 13.49 -3.58 0.16
N ASP A 91 14.11 -3.67 1.33
CA ASP A 91 14.79 -4.88 1.76
C ASP A 91 13.77 -6.02 1.99
N PHE A 92 12.65 -5.75 2.64
CA PHE A 92 11.54 -6.69 2.78
C PHE A 92 11.01 -7.19 1.41
N ILE A 93 10.81 -6.29 0.45
CA ILE A 93 10.37 -6.65 -0.90
C ILE A 93 11.38 -7.57 -1.59
N ARG A 94 12.67 -7.28 -1.49
CA ARG A 94 13.73 -8.13 -2.07
C ARG A 94 13.78 -9.53 -1.45
N ASP A 95 13.57 -9.60 -0.15
CA ASP A 95 13.52 -10.88 0.57
C ASP A 95 12.29 -11.71 0.17
N CYS A 96 11.15 -11.07 -0.03
CA CYS A 96 9.91 -11.74 -0.43
C CYS A 96 9.87 -12.11 -1.92
N LEU A 97 10.50 -11.31 -2.79
CA LEU A 97 10.48 -11.45 -4.24
C LEU A 97 11.92 -11.58 -4.78
N PRO A 98 12.58 -12.72 -4.61
CA PRO A 98 13.99 -12.89 -5.01
C PRO A 98 14.22 -12.81 -6.54
N VAL A 99 13.17 -12.94 -7.33
CA VAL A 99 13.18 -12.80 -8.80
C VAL A 99 11.87 -12.14 -9.23
N ASN A 100 11.80 -11.65 -10.47
CA ASN A 100 10.56 -11.10 -11.06
C ASN A 100 9.43 -12.15 -11.01
N ALA A 101 8.77 -12.20 -9.88
CA ALA A 101 7.69 -13.15 -9.60
C ALA A 101 6.35 -12.42 -9.63
N VAL A 102 5.28 -13.20 -9.78
CA VAL A 102 3.93 -12.68 -9.57
C VAL A 102 3.49 -11.64 -10.61
N GLY A 103 4.20 -11.55 -11.77
CA GLY A 103 3.87 -10.58 -12.82
C GLY A 103 4.21 -9.13 -12.44
N LEU A 104 5.13 -8.94 -11.51
CA LEU A 104 5.72 -7.66 -11.13
C LEU A 104 7.20 -7.66 -11.50
N SER A 105 7.67 -6.54 -12.04
CA SER A 105 9.07 -6.21 -12.07
C SER A 105 9.49 -5.72 -10.66
N ILE A 106 10.51 -6.33 -10.07
CA ILE A 106 11.04 -5.89 -8.78
C ILE A 106 11.41 -4.41 -8.85
N GLU A 107 12.10 -3.98 -9.91
CA GLU A 107 12.53 -2.59 -10.07
C GLU A 107 11.36 -1.61 -10.12
N GLU A 108 10.28 -1.95 -10.83
CA GLU A 108 9.06 -1.12 -10.84
C GLU A 108 8.45 -1.05 -9.45
N PHE A 109 8.49 -2.16 -8.71
CA PHE A 109 7.91 -2.20 -7.39
C PHE A 109 8.74 -1.40 -6.37
N LEU A 110 10.07 -1.53 -6.40
CA LEU A 110 10.96 -0.70 -5.58
C LEU A 110 10.80 0.80 -5.90
N THR A 111 10.64 1.12 -7.19
CA THR A 111 10.36 2.48 -7.65
C THR A 111 8.99 2.98 -7.16
N TYR A 112 8.00 2.10 -7.06
CA TYR A 112 6.70 2.44 -6.53
C TYR A 112 6.75 2.85 -5.06
N ILE A 113 7.60 2.21 -4.26
CA ILE A 113 7.79 2.61 -2.84
C ILE A 113 8.36 4.03 -2.74
N ASP A 114 9.34 4.39 -3.58
CA ASP A 114 9.84 5.77 -3.65
C ASP A 114 8.73 6.75 -4.03
N TYR A 115 7.96 6.42 -5.06
CA TYR A 115 6.86 7.25 -5.54
C TYR A 115 5.82 7.51 -4.43
N ILE A 116 5.40 6.46 -3.71
CA ILE A 116 4.35 6.62 -2.71
C ILE A 116 4.88 7.38 -1.49
N ALA A 117 6.12 7.14 -1.07
CA ALA A 117 6.76 7.87 0.03
C ALA A 117 6.88 9.37 -0.27
N ASP A 118 7.25 9.74 -1.49
CA ASP A 118 7.30 11.14 -1.92
C ASP A 118 5.92 11.80 -1.84
N ARG A 119 4.86 11.09 -2.24
CA ARG A 119 3.48 11.57 -2.10
C ARG A 119 3.08 11.81 -0.64
N ARG A 120 3.58 10.97 0.29
CA ARG A 120 3.34 11.15 1.75
C ARG A 120 4.09 12.36 2.28
N LEU A 121 5.36 12.52 1.88
CA LEU A 121 6.16 13.69 2.25
C LEU A 121 5.51 14.99 1.77
N GLU A 122 5.16 15.07 0.49
CA GLU A 122 4.48 16.24 -0.10
C GLU A 122 3.16 16.56 0.63
N GLY A 123 2.36 15.53 0.94
CA GLY A 123 1.11 15.70 1.68
C GLY A 123 1.30 16.28 3.08
N CYS A 124 2.48 16.12 3.69
CA CYS A 124 2.86 16.70 4.97
C CYS A 124 3.68 18.00 4.84
N GLY A 125 3.79 18.59 3.64
CA GLY A 125 4.55 19.82 3.41
C GLY A 125 6.07 19.64 3.50
N LEU A 126 6.56 18.42 3.27
CA LEU A 126 7.98 18.08 3.24
C LEU A 126 8.48 17.93 1.79
N THR A 127 9.76 18.20 1.58
CA THR A 127 10.39 18.03 0.28
C THR A 127 10.55 16.55 -0.06
N PRO A 128 10.17 16.11 -1.27
CA PRO A 128 10.39 14.74 -1.76
C PRO A 128 11.85 14.29 -1.64
N LEU A 129 12.06 12.98 -1.54
CA LEU A 129 13.39 12.35 -1.58
C LEU A 129 13.83 12.03 -3.02
N SER A 130 12.88 11.73 -3.90
CA SER A 130 13.08 11.35 -5.30
C SER A 130 12.21 12.21 -6.23
N PRO A 131 12.43 13.54 -6.29
CA PRO A 131 11.52 14.46 -6.96
C PRO A 131 11.36 14.12 -8.46
N GLY A 132 10.12 14.17 -8.93
CA GLY A 132 9.78 13.90 -10.34
C GLY A 132 9.60 12.44 -10.70
N ILE A 133 9.68 11.53 -9.75
CA ILE A 133 9.38 10.12 -9.96
C ILE A 133 7.91 9.92 -10.38
N LYS A 134 7.69 9.09 -11.39
CA LYS A 134 6.34 8.78 -11.89
C LYS A 134 5.84 7.47 -11.30
N ASN A 135 4.52 7.35 -11.15
CA ASN A 135 3.91 6.10 -10.71
C ASN A 135 4.19 4.96 -11.70
N PRO A 136 4.99 3.95 -11.35
CA PRO A 136 5.28 2.82 -12.23
C PRO A 136 4.15 1.76 -12.21
N LEU A 137 3.24 1.81 -11.22
CA LEU A 137 2.16 0.85 -11.01
C LEU A 137 0.78 1.55 -10.98
N PRO A 138 0.34 2.19 -12.09
CA PRO A 138 -0.93 2.93 -12.11
C PRO A 138 -2.14 2.06 -11.76
N TRP A 139 -2.10 0.78 -12.10
CA TRP A 139 -3.16 -0.18 -11.78
C TRP A 139 -3.41 -0.33 -10.27
N LEU A 140 -2.37 -0.13 -9.43
CA LEU A 140 -2.54 -0.23 -7.98
C LEU A 140 -3.34 0.96 -7.44
N ALA A 141 -3.10 2.16 -7.99
CA ALA A 141 -3.93 3.33 -7.70
C ALA A 141 -5.39 3.14 -8.15
N GLU A 142 -5.60 2.56 -9.34
CA GLU A 142 -6.96 2.24 -9.83
C GLU A 142 -7.71 1.28 -8.91
N MET A 143 -7.01 0.32 -8.31
CA MET A 143 -7.61 -0.60 -7.33
C MET A 143 -8.00 0.10 -6.02
N MET A 144 -7.34 1.20 -5.68
CA MET A 144 -7.66 2.04 -4.53
C MET A 144 -8.85 2.96 -4.79
N ASP A 145 -8.94 3.49 -6.02
CA ASP A 145 -9.97 4.47 -6.44
C ASP A 145 -11.34 3.83 -6.74
N ILE A 146 -11.52 2.53 -6.56
CA ILE A 146 -12.81 1.91 -6.75
C ILE A 146 -13.77 2.40 -5.67
N LYS A 147 -14.34 3.57 -5.91
CA LYS A 147 -15.57 4.10 -5.30
C LYS A 147 -16.75 3.21 -5.66
N LYS A 148 -16.78 1.98 -5.22
CA LYS A 148 -17.96 1.13 -5.30
C LYS A 148 -18.21 0.50 -3.96
N GLU A 149 -19.21 1.05 -3.35
CA GLU A 149 -20.16 0.56 -2.38
C GLU A 149 -20.50 -0.93 -2.55
N GLN A 150 -19.55 -1.81 -2.33
CA GLN A 150 -19.88 -3.17 -1.98
C GLN A 150 -19.53 -3.32 -0.51
N ASN A 151 -20.58 -3.36 0.30
CA ASN A 151 -20.47 -3.76 1.69
C ASN A 151 -19.79 -5.13 1.73
N PHE A 152 -18.81 -5.32 2.62
CA PHE A 152 -18.14 -6.61 2.80
C PHE A 152 -19.13 -7.78 2.91
N PHE A 153 -20.29 -7.55 3.56
CA PHE A 153 -21.36 -8.54 3.74
C PHE A 153 -22.23 -8.78 2.50
N GLU A 154 -22.17 -7.91 1.48
CA GLU A 154 -22.92 -8.00 0.23
C GLU A 154 -22.09 -8.58 -0.92
N GLY A 155 -20.75 -8.51 -0.81
CA GLY A 155 -19.82 -9.05 -1.79
C GLY A 155 -19.72 -10.57 -1.71
N ARG A 156 -20.30 -11.29 -2.68
CA ARG A 156 -20.00 -12.72 -2.86
C ARG A 156 -18.73 -12.84 -3.68
N VAL A 157 -17.76 -13.64 -3.18
CA VAL A 157 -16.60 -14.04 -3.97
C VAL A 157 -17.09 -15.08 -4.99
N THR A 158 -17.46 -14.60 -6.18
CA THR A 158 -17.98 -15.46 -7.26
C THR A 158 -16.87 -16.06 -8.13
N GLU A 159 -15.62 -15.65 -7.87
CA GLU A 159 -14.46 -15.98 -8.71
C GLU A 159 -13.81 -17.34 -8.38
N TYR A 160 -14.21 -17.98 -7.26
CA TYR A 160 -13.79 -19.34 -6.98
C TYR A 160 -14.60 -20.34 -7.82
N GLN A 161 -13.91 -21.06 -8.70
CA GLN A 161 -14.50 -22.25 -9.32
C GLN A 161 -14.72 -23.30 -8.23
N LYS A 162 -15.95 -23.77 -8.11
CA LYS A 162 -16.26 -24.88 -7.21
C LYS A 162 -15.54 -26.12 -7.72
N SER A 163 -14.76 -26.78 -6.87
CA SER A 163 -14.05 -28.03 -7.21
C SER A 163 -14.98 -29.15 -7.68
N SER A 164 -16.28 -29.06 -7.35
CA SER A 164 -17.31 -29.97 -7.85
C SER A 164 -17.56 -29.90 -9.37
N ALA A 165 -17.05 -28.88 -10.06
CA ALA A 165 -17.12 -28.81 -11.53
C ALA A 165 -16.02 -29.59 -12.24
N LEU A 166 -15.05 -30.17 -11.51
CA LEU A 166 -13.93 -30.93 -12.05
C LEU A 166 -14.07 -32.45 -11.90
N HIS A 167 -15.11 -32.92 -11.21
CA HIS A 167 -15.47 -34.32 -11.17
C HIS A 167 -16.71 -34.57 -12.03
N GLY A 168 -16.49 -34.70 -13.32
CA GLY A 168 -17.31 -35.57 -14.12
C GLY A 168 -17.05 -36.98 -13.60
N SER A 169 -17.84 -37.48 -12.66
CA SER A 169 -17.85 -38.90 -12.37
C SER A 169 -18.44 -39.59 -13.56
N SER A 170 -17.60 -40.24 -14.32
CA SER A 170 -17.99 -41.32 -15.20
C SER A 170 -18.37 -42.53 -14.35
N ASP A 171 -19.54 -42.48 -13.77
CA ASP A 171 -20.22 -43.65 -13.21
C ASP A 171 -21.35 -44.04 -14.20
N ASP A 172 -20.91 -44.51 -15.36
CA ASP A 172 -21.74 -45.34 -16.21
C ASP A 172 -20.79 -46.41 -16.79
N GLU A 173 -20.66 -47.50 -16.04
CA GLU A 173 -20.42 -48.86 -16.53
C GLU A 173 -20.33 -49.82 -15.32
N LEU A 174 -21.49 -50.42 -14.99
CA LEU A 174 -21.65 -51.83 -14.66
C LEU A 174 -23.18 -52.16 -14.53
#